data_a31eb2294ccfb7928e577a373301e52e
#
_entry.id   a31eb2294ccfb7928e577a373301e52e
#
_cell.length_a   1.000
_cell.length_b   1.000
_cell.length_c   1.000
_cell.angle_alpha   90.00
_cell.angle_beta   90.00
_cell.angle_gamma   90.00
#
_symmetry.space_group_name_H-M   'P 1'
#
loop_
_entity.id
_entity.type
_entity.pdbx_description
1 polymer ?
#
loop_
_entity_poly.entity_id
_entity_poly.type
_entity_poly.pdbx_seq_one_letter_code
_entity_poly.pdbx_strand_id
1 'polypeptide(L)'
;MDYNEVLQRARARMAPRCKVCPECNGLGCGNTMPGPGSKAPGNGANDNWRAWRRWCLNMDTIAPNTPVDTSLELLGRTFSLPVIAAPIGSLRAQFHPEDDIRDYNACCIAAAAQTGIAASFGDGLDARVFPHGCALTQQYGGIGLPVINPLSMDTIKANLDLANAAQPFAVSVVIDSAGLPHLKAASPDAGSKTVAELRELCDYAQMPMILKGIMTVRGAEKAVEAGAAAIVVSNHGGRVLPGSAATADVLPEIADAVGDRVKILVDGGIRSGTDIFRALALGADAVMICRPFLISYYGGGTEGIVTYVEKLRAELTDAMYMCGARCLGDITRDMVRELR
;
A
#
# COMPACT_ATOMS: atom_id res chain seq x y z
N MET A 1 -1.11 16.47 -18.34
CA MET A 1 -0.23 15.34 -18.78
C MET A 1 -1.08 14.10 -18.86
N ASP A 2 -0.95 13.25 -19.89
CA ASP A 2 -1.58 11.94 -19.89
C ASP A 2 -0.66 10.86 -19.28
N TYR A 3 -1.23 9.67 -18.96
CA TYR A 3 -0.47 8.62 -18.26
C TYR A 3 0.62 7.98 -19.13
N ASN A 4 0.46 7.92 -20.46
CA ASN A 4 1.50 7.42 -21.37
C ASN A 4 2.71 8.35 -21.38
N GLU A 5 2.47 9.66 -21.34
CA GLU A 5 3.51 10.67 -21.22
C GLU A 5 4.29 10.52 -19.90
N VAL A 6 3.57 10.27 -18.78
CA VAL A 6 4.18 9.93 -17.48
C VAL A 6 5.10 8.71 -17.60
N LEU A 7 4.64 7.63 -18.22
CA LEU A 7 5.44 6.42 -18.42
C LEU A 7 6.68 6.65 -19.28
N GLN A 8 6.56 7.46 -20.35
CA GLN A 8 7.70 7.79 -21.23
C GLN A 8 8.79 8.56 -20.47
N ARG A 9 8.42 9.58 -19.71
CA ARG A 9 9.34 10.38 -18.90
C ARG A 9 10.00 9.54 -17.79
N ALA A 10 9.22 8.71 -17.10
CA ALA A 10 9.72 7.81 -16.07
C ALA A 10 10.76 6.82 -16.61
N ARG A 11 10.56 6.29 -17.84
CA ARG A 11 11.46 5.31 -18.45
C ARG A 11 12.89 5.83 -18.59
N ALA A 12 13.05 7.07 -18.99
CA ALA A 12 14.38 7.70 -19.11
C ALA A 12 15.06 7.86 -17.74
N ARG A 13 14.28 8.16 -16.69
CA ARG A 13 14.81 8.49 -15.35
C ARG A 13 15.04 7.26 -14.46
N MET A 14 14.35 6.16 -14.70
CA MET A 14 14.42 4.94 -13.86
C MET A 14 15.36 3.86 -14.41
N ALA A 15 15.91 4.06 -15.63
CA ALA A 15 16.90 3.14 -16.20
C ALA A 15 18.22 3.19 -15.40
N PRO A 16 19.00 2.07 -15.33
CA PRO A 16 18.66 0.75 -15.86
C PRO A 16 17.83 -0.14 -14.93
N ARG A 17 17.54 0.30 -13.69
CA ARG A 17 16.91 -0.51 -12.64
C ARG A 17 15.47 -0.88 -12.96
N CYS A 18 14.72 0.01 -13.62
CA CYS A 18 13.36 -0.23 -14.04
C CYS A 18 13.17 0.11 -15.52
N LYS A 19 12.51 -0.78 -16.26
CA LYS A 19 12.20 -0.59 -17.68
C LYS A 19 10.91 0.19 -17.92
N VAL A 20 10.16 0.49 -16.87
CA VAL A 20 8.85 1.12 -16.94
C VAL A 20 7.98 0.45 -18.00
N CYS A 21 7.56 -0.78 -17.70
CA CYS A 21 6.68 -1.56 -18.58
C CYS A 21 5.31 -0.84 -18.73
N PRO A 22 4.58 -1.04 -19.84
CA PRO A 22 3.23 -0.48 -19.99
C PRO A 22 2.31 -0.81 -18.81
N GLU A 23 2.42 -2.03 -18.29
CA GLU A 23 1.90 -2.43 -16.98
C GLU A 23 3.01 -3.13 -16.18
N CYS A 24 3.25 -2.68 -14.95
CA CYS A 24 4.30 -3.22 -14.09
C CYS A 24 3.93 -4.62 -13.58
N ASN A 25 4.41 -5.67 -14.24
CA ASN A 25 4.15 -7.07 -13.91
C ASN A 25 5.31 -7.76 -13.13
N GLY A 26 6.41 -7.06 -12.86
CA GLY A 26 7.57 -7.60 -12.14
C GLY A 26 8.53 -8.43 -12.98
N LEU A 27 8.29 -8.63 -14.29
CA LEU A 27 9.15 -9.45 -15.15
C LEU A 27 10.28 -8.65 -15.80
N GLY A 28 9.96 -7.45 -16.31
CA GLY A 28 10.89 -6.65 -17.12
C GLY A 28 12.15 -6.19 -16.40
N CYS A 29 12.10 -6.05 -15.07
CA CYS A 29 13.23 -5.64 -14.23
C CYS A 29 14.08 -6.80 -13.69
N GLY A 30 13.85 -8.03 -14.15
CA GLY A 30 14.56 -9.23 -13.64
C GLY A 30 14.14 -9.62 -12.22
N ASN A 31 13.19 -8.92 -11.62
CA ASN A 31 12.60 -9.20 -10.32
C ASN A 31 13.65 -9.39 -9.20
N THR A 32 14.65 -8.50 -9.13
CA THR A 32 15.75 -8.57 -8.14
C THR A 32 15.87 -7.29 -7.30
N MET A 33 16.58 -7.40 -6.19
CA MET A 33 17.02 -6.30 -5.32
C MET A 33 18.54 -6.14 -5.42
N PRO A 34 19.10 -4.93 -5.38
CA PRO A 34 18.44 -3.63 -5.31
C PRO A 34 17.65 -3.30 -6.57
N GLY A 35 16.57 -2.53 -6.42
CA GLY A 35 15.61 -2.18 -7.47
C GLY A 35 14.18 -2.60 -7.10
N PRO A 36 13.25 -2.59 -8.08
CA PRO A 36 11.83 -2.82 -7.81
C PRO A 36 11.43 -4.30 -7.59
N GLY A 37 12.39 -5.21 -7.57
CA GLY A 37 12.13 -6.66 -7.55
C GLY A 37 11.97 -7.29 -6.17
N SER A 38 11.97 -8.63 -6.15
CA SER A 38 11.82 -9.48 -4.97
C SER A 38 13.18 -9.88 -4.36
N LYS A 39 13.17 -10.51 -3.18
CA LYS A 39 14.36 -10.93 -2.44
C LYS A 39 15.13 -12.06 -3.15
N ALA A 40 14.44 -12.92 -3.89
CA ALA A 40 15.03 -13.98 -4.69
C ALA A 40 14.55 -13.91 -6.13
N PRO A 41 15.33 -14.44 -7.11
CA PRO A 41 14.85 -14.59 -8.48
C PRO A 41 13.56 -15.39 -8.48
N GLY A 42 12.61 -14.93 -9.23
CA GLY A 42 11.44 -15.71 -9.58
C GLY A 42 10.18 -15.22 -9.07
N ASN A 43 9.82 -14.27 -8.22
CA ASN A 43 8.43 -14.10 -8.46
C ASN A 43 7.53 -13.34 -7.54
N GLY A 44 7.72 -13.20 -6.27
CA GLY A 44 6.70 -12.63 -5.39
C GLY A 44 6.00 -11.38 -5.92
N ALA A 45 6.71 -10.54 -6.69
CA ALA A 45 6.11 -9.39 -7.35
C ALA A 45 5.25 -9.76 -8.57
N ASN A 46 5.66 -10.77 -9.34
CA ASN A 46 4.91 -11.26 -10.49
C ASN A 46 3.74 -12.15 -10.07
N ASP A 47 3.94 -12.99 -9.05
CA ASP A 47 2.88 -13.87 -8.54
C ASP A 47 1.72 -13.04 -7.97
N ASN A 48 2.01 -11.97 -7.21
CA ASN A 48 0.97 -11.04 -6.76
C ASN A 48 0.20 -10.43 -7.96
N TRP A 49 0.91 -10.02 -9.01
CA TRP A 49 0.27 -9.44 -10.20
C TRP A 49 -0.58 -10.48 -10.94
N ARG A 50 -0.10 -11.72 -11.09
CA ARG A 50 -0.81 -12.82 -11.76
C ARG A 50 -2.05 -13.27 -10.98
N ALA A 51 -1.96 -13.30 -9.66
CA ALA A 51 -3.05 -13.75 -8.81
C ALA A 51 -4.32 -12.90 -9.00
N TRP A 52 -4.20 -11.58 -9.09
CA TRP A 52 -5.35 -10.72 -9.39
C TRP A 52 -6.00 -11.03 -10.74
N ARG A 53 -5.25 -11.48 -11.73
CA ARG A 53 -5.76 -11.76 -13.08
C ARG A 53 -6.48 -13.10 -13.20
N ARG A 54 -6.44 -13.93 -12.16
CA ARG A 54 -7.32 -15.09 -12.07
C ARG A 54 -8.78 -14.72 -11.74
N TRP A 55 -9.00 -13.53 -11.22
CA TRP A 55 -10.33 -13.04 -10.88
C TRP A 55 -10.89 -12.17 -12.02
N CYS A 56 -11.97 -12.64 -12.66
CA CYS A 56 -12.72 -11.88 -13.66
C CYS A 56 -13.88 -11.16 -13.01
N LEU A 57 -14.23 -9.97 -13.53
CA LEU A 57 -15.42 -9.23 -13.12
C LEU A 57 -16.66 -9.85 -13.78
N ASN A 58 -17.72 -9.98 -13.03
CA ASN A 58 -19.04 -10.38 -13.52
C ASN A 58 -19.80 -9.10 -13.94
N MET A 59 -19.89 -8.86 -15.24
CA MET A 59 -20.63 -7.71 -15.77
C MET A 59 -22.13 -7.88 -15.51
N ASP A 60 -22.75 -6.89 -14.88
CA ASP A 60 -24.19 -6.78 -14.73
C ASP A 60 -24.62 -5.31 -14.84
N THR A 61 -25.25 -4.95 -15.94
CA THR A 61 -25.70 -3.57 -16.21
C THR A 61 -27.20 -3.37 -15.98
N ILE A 62 -27.90 -4.38 -15.42
CA ILE A 62 -29.31 -4.22 -15.04
C ILE A 62 -29.35 -3.60 -13.63
N ALA A 63 -29.04 -2.31 -13.54
CA ALA A 63 -28.93 -1.56 -12.32
C ALA A 63 -29.41 -0.11 -12.51
N PRO A 64 -29.70 0.64 -11.44
CA PRO A 64 -30.09 2.06 -11.55
C PRO A 64 -29.01 2.88 -12.27
N ASN A 65 -29.44 3.76 -13.19
CA ASN A 65 -28.52 4.67 -13.89
C ASN A 65 -28.28 5.94 -13.03
N THR A 66 -27.53 5.76 -11.94
CA THR A 66 -27.14 6.83 -11.02
C THR A 66 -25.61 6.97 -10.98
N PRO A 67 -25.09 8.14 -10.58
CA PRO A 67 -23.65 8.34 -10.43
C PRO A 67 -23.02 7.31 -9.45
N VAL A 68 -21.78 6.96 -9.71
CA VAL A 68 -20.97 6.08 -8.85
C VAL A 68 -20.24 6.93 -7.81
N ASP A 69 -20.30 6.53 -6.56
CA ASP A 69 -19.54 7.09 -5.45
C ASP A 69 -18.39 6.14 -5.06
N THR A 70 -17.15 6.62 -5.22
CA THR A 70 -15.93 5.88 -4.85
C THR A 70 -15.38 6.28 -3.48
N SER A 71 -16.09 7.08 -2.71
CA SER A 71 -15.64 7.54 -1.40
C SER A 71 -15.60 6.42 -0.35
N LEU A 72 -14.64 6.53 0.55
CA LEU A 72 -14.38 5.57 1.63
C LEU A 72 -14.29 6.27 2.97
N GLU A 73 -15.07 5.82 3.95
CA GLU A 73 -14.82 6.07 5.37
C GLU A 73 -13.83 5.05 5.92
N LEU A 74 -12.64 5.50 6.34
CA LEU A 74 -11.60 4.65 6.91
C LEU A 74 -10.98 5.29 8.15
N LEU A 75 -11.08 4.60 9.29
CA LEU A 75 -10.46 5.00 10.57
C LEU A 75 -10.79 6.46 10.96
N GLY A 76 -12.06 6.85 10.80
CA GLY A 76 -12.57 8.18 11.16
C GLY A 76 -12.28 9.29 10.16
N ARG A 77 -11.85 8.95 8.94
CA ARG A 77 -11.59 9.92 7.88
C ARG A 77 -12.22 9.49 6.54
N THR A 78 -12.79 10.45 5.82
CA THR A 78 -13.30 10.24 4.45
C THR A 78 -12.20 10.45 3.42
N PHE A 79 -12.06 9.49 2.51
CA PHE A 79 -11.20 9.54 1.33
C PHE A 79 -12.04 9.48 0.07
N SER A 80 -11.57 10.04 -1.02
CA SER A 80 -12.29 10.04 -2.31
C SER A 80 -12.17 8.74 -3.09
N LEU A 81 -11.17 7.91 -2.72
CA LEU A 81 -10.90 6.58 -3.28
C LEU A 81 -10.36 5.65 -2.19
N PRO A 82 -10.61 4.34 -2.27
CA PRO A 82 -10.05 3.34 -1.35
C PRO A 82 -8.57 3.04 -1.65
N VAL A 83 -7.74 4.08 -1.77
CA VAL A 83 -6.33 3.96 -2.19
C VAL A 83 -5.39 4.71 -1.25
N ILE A 84 -4.31 4.05 -0.87
CA ILE A 84 -3.20 4.63 -0.13
C ILE A 84 -1.91 4.43 -0.94
N ALA A 85 -1.15 5.51 -1.18
CA ALA A 85 0.20 5.35 -1.72
C ALA A 85 1.09 4.66 -0.69
N ALA A 86 1.63 3.48 -1.03
CA ALA A 86 2.40 2.65 -0.11
C ALA A 86 3.82 3.21 0.15
N PRO A 87 4.42 2.97 1.33
CA PRO A 87 5.71 3.53 1.70
C PRO A 87 6.86 2.92 0.92
N ILE A 88 7.92 3.73 0.74
CA ILE A 88 9.22 3.31 0.22
C ILE A 88 10.30 3.72 1.22
N GLY A 89 11.21 2.81 1.54
CA GLY A 89 12.23 3.05 2.56
C GLY A 89 13.42 3.87 2.06
N SER A 90 13.82 3.71 0.79
CA SER A 90 14.97 4.43 0.23
C SER A 90 14.97 4.38 -1.30
N LEU A 91 15.15 5.51 -1.96
CA LEU A 91 15.39 5.59 -3.40
C LEU A 91 16.88 5.41 -3.73
N ARG A 92 17.78 6.00 -2.95
CA ARG A 92 19.24 5.90 -3.14
C ARG A 92 19.73 4.45 -3.21
N ALA A 93 19.21 3.61 -2.32
CA ALA A 93 19.60 2.20 -2.28
C ALA A 93 18.98 1.37 -3.42
N GLN A 94 17.86 1.81 -3.99
CA GLN A 94 17.07 1.00 -4.94
C GLN A 94 17.21 1.47 -6.40
N PHE A 95 17.43 2.76 -6.62
CA PHE A 95 17.46 3.36 -7.96
C PHE A 95 18.76 4.14 -8.20
N HIS A 96 18.86 5.39 -7.82
CA HIS A 96 20.01 6.25 -8.08
C HIS A 96 20.54 6.88 -6.79
N PRO A 97 21.89 6.99 -6.62
CA PRO A 97 22.50 7.52 -5.40
C PRO A 97 22.09 8.96 -5.05
N GLU A 98 21.75 9.76 -6.06
CA GLU A 98 21.34 11.15 -5.93
C GLU A 98 19.87 11.33 -5.49
N ASP A 99 19.05 10.29 -5.61
CA ASP A 99 17.61 10.40 -5.31
C ASP A 99 17.37 10.55 -3.80
N ASP A 100 16.54 11.52 -3.43
CA ASP A 100 16.11 11.71 -2.05
C ASP A 100 14.66 11.22 -1.87
N ILE A 101 14.45 10.31 -0.93
CA ILE A 101 13.12 9.79 -0.62
C ILE A 101 12.19 10.87 -0.07
N ARG A 102 12.73 11.96 0.51
CA ARG A 102 11.94 13.07 1.04
C ARG A 102 11.21 13.82 -0.06
N ASP A 103 11.83 13.96 -1.24
CA ASP A 103 11.19 14.59 -2.41
C ASP A 103 10.01 13.74 -2.92
N TYR A 104 10.18 12.42 -2.95
CA TYR A 104 9.09 11.49 -3.27
C TYR A 104 7.95 11.61 -2.26
N ASN A 105 8.26 11.59 -0.95
CA ASN A 105 7.26 11.69 0.10
C ASN A 105 6.49 13.02 0.02
N ALA A 106 7.18 14.13 -0.23
CA ALA A 106 6.57 15.44 -0.41
C ALA A 106 5.60 15.47 -1.61
N CYS A 107 6.04 14.92 -2.76
CA CYS A 107 5.17 14.82 -3.94
C CYS A 107 3.95 13.91 -3.70
N CYS A 108 4.14 12.76 -3.01
CA CYS A 108 3.05 11.85 -2.71
C CYS A 108 2.01 12.46 -1.75
N ILE A 109 2.45 13.10 -0.66
CA ILE A 109 1.54 13.72 0.31
C ILE A 109 0.81 14.92 -0.31
N ALA A 110 1.51 15.74 -1.11
CA ALA A 110 0.87 16.84 -1.84
C ALA A 110 -0.17 16.35 -2.86
N ALA A 111 0.14 15.30 -3.63
CA ALA A 111 -0.81 14.69 -4.56
C ALA A 111 -2.01 14.05 -3.83
N ALA A 112 -1.75 13.39 -2.70
CA ALA A 112 -2.80 12.81 -1.86
C ALA A 112 -3.78 13.87 -1.37
N ALA A 113 -3.27 15.03 -0.90
CA ALA A 113 -4.10 16.14 -0.50
C ALA A 113 -4.95 16.72 -1.64
N GLN A 114 -4.39 16.78 -2.87
CA GLN A 114 -5.11 17.27 -4.06
C GLN A 114 -6.20 16.31 -4.53
N THR A 115 -5.96 15.00 -4.41
CA THR A 115 -6.85 13.97 -4.97
C THR A 115 -7.76 13.33 -3.94
N GLY A 116 -7.58 13.62 -2.65
CA GLY A 116 -8.39 13.08 -1.55
C GLY A 116 -8.10 11.62 -1.21
N ILE A 117 -6.90 11.11 -1.51
CA ILE A 117 -6.41 9.79 -1.06
C ILE A 117 -5.48 9.94 0.14
N ALA A 118 -4.94 8.85 0.68
CA ALA A 118 -3.86 8.89 1.66
C ALA A 118 -2.50 8.58 1.01
N ALA A 119 -1.40 9.08 1.61
CA ALA A 119 -0.05 8.70 1.22
C ALA A 119 0.77 8.33 2.44
N SER A 120 1.49 7.21 2.37
CA SER A 120 2.34 6.75 3.46
C SER A 120 3.82 7.07 3.22
N PHE A 121 4.57 7.18 4.30
CA PHE A 121 6.02 7.35 4.29
C PHE A 121 6.64 6.48 5.39
N GLY A 122 7.85 5.98 5.13
CA GLY A 122 8.56 5.13 6.07
C GLY A 122 9.55 5.90 6.94
N ASP A 123 10.09 5.23 7.96
CA ASP A 123 11.16 5.74 8.81
C ASP A 123 12.55 5.65 8.12
N GLY A 124 12.67 4.84 7.07
CA GLY A 124 13.88 4.76 6.22
C GLY A 124 15.15 4.40 6.99
N LEU A 125 16.31 4.61 6.34
CA LEU A 125 17.65 4.47 6.94
C LEU A 125 18.28 5.82 7.31
N ASP A 126 17.68 6.93 6.90
CA ASP A 126 18.10 8.29 7.19
C ASP A 126 17.17 8.90 8.24
N ALA A 127 17.69 9.23 9.40
CA ALA A 127 16.93 9.73 10.54
C ALA A 127 16.12 11.03 10.23
N ARG A 128 16.44 11.73 9.13
CA ARG A 128 15.71 12.93 8.71
C ARG A 128 14.40 12.62 7.97
N VAL A 129 14.21 11.40 7.49
CA VAL A 129 13.06 11.02 6.63
C VAL A 129 11.76 11.03 7.42
N PHE A 130 11.75 10.37 8.57
CA PHE A 130 10.53 10.24 9.35
C PHE A 130 10.01 11.57 9.93
N PRO A 131 10.85 12.41 10.58
CA PRO A 131 10.43 13.74 11.02
C PRO A 131 9.94 14.65 9.88
N HIS A 132 10.57 14.56 8.69
CA HIS A 132 10.13 15.31 7.51
C HIS A 132 8.72 14.85 7.05
N GLY A 133 8.47 13.55 7.00
CA GLY A 133 7.15 13.01 6.67
C GLY A 133 6.08 13.41 7.68
N CYS A 134 6.41 13.42 8.98
CA CYS A 134 5.53 13.89 10.04
C CYS A 134 5.18 15.39 9.88
N ALA A 135 6.17 16.23 9.57
CA ALA A 135 5.95 17.66 9.32
C ALA A 135 5.03 17.88 8.09
N LEU A 136 5.22 17.14 7.01
CA LEU A 136 4.32 17.18 5.86
C LEU A 136 2.90 16.70 6.23
N THR A 137 2.79 15.66 7.04
CA THR A 137 1.49 15.15 7.51
C THR A 137 0.73 16.25 8.27
N GLN A 138 1.38 16.94 9.17
CA GLN A 138 0.79 18.08 9.89
C GLN A 138 0.39 19.22 8.94
N GLN A 139 1.29 19.58 8.00
CA GLN A 139 1.05 20.62 6.99
C GLN A 139 -0.20 20.33 6.15
N TYR A 140 -0.44 19.06 5.80
CA TYR A 140 -1.55 18.63 4.95
C TYR A 140 -2.71 18.01 5.75
N GLY A 141 -2.92 18.44 7.00
CA GLY A 141 -4.10 18.12 7.80
C GLY A 141 -4.27 16.63 8.12
N GLY A 142 -3.15 15.93 8.42
CA GLY A 142 -3.20 14.53 8.87
C GLY A 142 -3.39 13.48 7.78
N ILE A 143 -3.25 13.82 6.48
CA ILE A 143 -3.49 12.88 5.37
C ILE A 143 -2.34 11.87 5.17
N GLY A 144 -1.16 12.15 5.74
CA GLY A 144 -0.03 11.25 5.72
C GLY A 144 -0.24 10.07 6.65
N LEU A 145 0.28 8.90 6.27
CA LEU A 145 0.31 7.68 7.08
C LEU A 145 1.78 7.35 7.43
N PRO A 146 2.22 7.66 8.66
CA PRO A 146 3.54 7.24 9.15
C PRO A 146 3.64 5.72 9.22
N VAL A 147 4.75 5.15 8.72
CA VAL A 147 4.98 3.71 8.69
C VAL A 147 6.33 3.42 9.33
N ILE A 148 6.33 2.65 10.41
CA ILE A 148 7.46 2.37 11.28
C ILE A 148 7.91 0.93 11.08
N ASN A 149 9.22 0.70 10.91
CA ASN A 149 9.82 -0.63 10.90
C ASN A 149 9.80 -1.28 12.29
N PRO A 150 9.86 -2.62 12.41
CA PRO A 150 9.87 -3.33 13.69
C PRO A 150 11.24 -3.25 14.37
N LEU A 151 11.66 -2.04 14.71
CA LEU A 151 12.89 -1.69 15.42
C LEU A 151 12.82 -2.10 16.90
N SER A 152 13.73 -1.63 17.76
CA SER A 152 13.58 -1.78 19.21
C SER A 152 12.30 -1.09 19.70
N MET A 153 11.74 -1.56 20.79
CA MET A 153 10.51 -0.97 21.36
C MET A 153 10.69 0.52 21.66
N ASP A 154 11.83 0.92 22.20
CA ASP A 154 12.15 2.31 22.51
C ASP A 154 12.21 3.17 21.25
N THR A 155 12.81 2.66 20.16
CA THR A 155 12.88 3.37 18.89
C THR A 155 11.49 3.51 18.23
N ILE A 156 10.67 2.45 18.30
CA ILE A 156 9.30 2.50 17.79
C ILE A 156 8.49 3.55 18.58
N LYS A 157 8.59 3.58 19.91
CA LYS A 157 7.90 4.57 20.74
C LYS A 157 8.36 6.00 20.46
N ALA A 158 9.67 6.22 20.29
CA ALA A 158 10.19 7.54 19.89
C ALA A 158 9.62 8.01 18.54
N ASN A 159 9.47 7.10 17.57
CA ASN A 159 8.81 7.40 16.30
C ASN A 159 7.30 7.61 16.48
N LEU A 160 6.64 6.87 17.38
CA LEU A 160 5.24 7.11 17.72
C LEU A 160 5.02 8.48 18.34
N ASP A 161 5.94 8.99 19.16
CA ASP A 161 5.86 10.35 19.72
C ASP A 161 5.87 11.41 18.61
N LEU A 162 6.73 11.25 17.60
CA LEU A 162 6.73 12.13 16.43
C LEU A 162 5.42 12.02 15.62
N ALA A 163 4.91 10.81 15.45
CA ALA A 163 3.63 10.58 14.79
C ALA A 163 2.47 11.17 15.58
N ASN A 164 2.43 10.98 16.92
CA ASN A 164 1.42 11.56 17.82
C ASN A 164 1.36 13.09 17.68
N ALA A 165 2.54 13.74 17.62
CA ALA A 165 2.63 15.19 17.42
C ALA A 165 2.13 15.66 16.03
N ALA A 166 2.25 14.83 15.02
CA ALA A 166 1.80 15.13 13.65
C ALA A 166 0.30 14.90 13.41
N GLN A 167 -0.39 14.23 14.32
CA GLN A 167 -1.83 13.94 14.27
C GLN A 167 -2.31 13.32 12.94
N PRO A 168 -1.72 12.21 12.46
CA PRO A 168 -2.21 11.51 11.29
C PRO A 168 -3.54 10.81 11.59
N PHE A 169 -4.27 10.42 10.54
CA PHE A 169 -5.50 9.60 10.68
C PHE A 169 -5.23 8.19 11.25
N ALA A 170 -4.00 7.68 11.07
CA ALA A 170 -3.54 6.38 11.56
C ALA A 170 -2.01 6.33 11.54
N VAL A 171 -1.43 5.33 12.22
CA VAL A 171 -0.01 4.96 12.13
C VAL A 171 0.12 3.48 11.80
N SER A 172 1.19 3.07 11.11
CA SER A 172 1.40 1.66 10.77
C SER A 172 2.73 1.14 11.30
N VAL A 173 2.74 -0.11 11.77
CA VAL A 173 3.97 -0.88 12.01
C VAL A 173 4.07 -2.01 10.97
N VAL A 174 5.22 -2.08 10.27
CA VAL A 174 5.46 -3.07 9.21
C VAL A 174 6.18 -4.27 9.78
N ILE A 175 5.44 -5.21 10.34
CA ILE A 175 6.00 -6.35 11.08
C ILE A 175 6.81 -7.33 10.22
N ASP A 176 6.49 -7.45 8.93
CA ASP A 176 7.18 -8.34 7.99
C ASP A 176 8.54 -7.81 7.55
N SER A 177 8.81 -6.51 7.70
CA SER A 177 10.11 -5.95 7.35
C SER A 177 11.25 -6.46 8.24
N ALA A 178 10.95 -7.17 9.33
CA ALA A 178 11.89 -8.02 10.06
C ALA A 178 12.66 -9.00 9.15
N GLY A 179 12.08 -9.37 8.01
CA GLY A 179 12.70 -10.21 6.98
C GLY A 179 13.61 -9.48 5.98
N LEU A 180 13.68 -8.13 6.01
CA LEU A 180 14.51 -7.36 5.09
C LEU A 180 15.99 -7.42 5.46
N PRO A 181 16.89 -7.87 4.54
CA PRO A 181 18.31 -8.05 4.86
C PRO A 181 18.99 -6.75 5.31
N HIS A 182 18.69 -5.63 4.65
CA HIS A 182 19.30 -4.33 4.95
C HIS A 182 18.82 -3.74 6.28
N LEU A 183 17.62 -4.07 6.74
CA LEU A 183 17.11 -3.61 8.02
C LEU A 183 17.90 -4.24 9.17
N LYS A 184 18.13 -5.56 9.14
CA LYS A 184 18.95 -6.25 10.15
C LYS A 184 20.40 -5.78 10.17
N ALA A 185 20.97 -5.45 9.00
CA ALA A 185 22.32 -4.92 8.90
C ALA A 185 22.44 -3.51 9.51
N ALA A 186 21.44 -2.67 9.35
CA ALA A 186 21.42 -1.30 9.86
C ALA A 186 20.94 -1.21 11.33
N SER A 187 20.10 -2.14 11.76
CA SER A 187 19.45 -2.15 13.08
C SER A 187 19.40 -3.58 13.61
N PRO A 188 20.47 -4.06 14.30
CA PRO A 188 20.54 -5.44 14.79
C PRO A 188 19.37 -5.85 15.72
N ASP A 189 18.79 -4.88 16.46
CA ASP A 189 17.65 -5.08 17.36
C ASP A 189 16.30 -5.11 16.64
N ALA A 190 16.28 -4.87 15.32
CA ALA A 190 15.06 -5.02 14.52
C ALA A 190 14.67 -6.50 14.41
N GLY A 191 13.39 -6.79 14.62
CA GLY A 191 12.93 -8.18 14.59
C GLY A 191 11.42 -8.33 14.80
N SER A 192 10.98 -9.59 14.86
CA SER A 192 9.60 -9.94 15.13
C SER A 192 9.12 -9.37 16.47
N LYS A 193 7.83 -9.10 16.55
CA LYS A 193 7.15 -8.62 17.77
C LYS A 193 6.14 -9.66 18.26
N THR A 194 6.04 -9.81 19.55
CA THR A 194 4.99 -10.62 20.19
C THR A 194 3.66 -9.88 20.20
N VAL A 195 2.56 -10.60 20.44
CA VAL A 195 1.23 -9.97 20.61
C VAL A 195 1.22 -8.96 21.76
N ALA A 196 1.94 -9.26 22.85
CA ALA A 196 2.03 -8.36 24.01
C ALA A 196 2.76 -7.06 23.65
N GLU A 197 3.89 -7.12 22.94
CA GLU A 197 4.61 -5.93 22.46
C GLU A 197 3.77 -5.11 21.48
N LEU A 198 3.06 -5.79 20.55
CA LEU A 198 2.17 -5.08 19.61
C LEU A 198 1.01 -4.41 20.33
N ARG A 199 0.43 -5.04 21.35
CA ARG A 199 -0.61 -4.44 22.19
C ARG A 199 -0.08 -3.19 22.91
N GLU A 200 1.11 -3.29 23.50
CA GLU A 200 1.75 -2.14 24.13
C GLU A 200 1.93 -0.96 23.16
N LEU A 201 2.27 -1.24 21.89
CA LEU A 201 2.38 -0.20 20.86
C LEU A 201 1.00 0.35 20.44
N CYS A 202 -0.03 -0.49 20.33
CA CYS A 202 -1.39 -0.06 20.04
C CYS A 202 -1.93 0.85 21.16
N ASP A 203 -1.68 0.50 22.41
CA ASP A 203 -2.09 1.28 23.58
C ASP A 203 -1.30 2.59 23.70
N TYR A 204 -0.04 2.61 23.25
CA TYR A 204 0.81 3.80 23.28
C TYR A 204 0.46 4.83 22.20
N ALA A 205 0.03 4.37 21.03
CA ALA A 205 -0.34 5.25 19.92
C ALA A 205 -1.63 6.04 20.24
N GLN A 206 -1.63 7.35 19.94
CA GLN A 206 -2.79 8.22 20.15
C GLN A 206 -3.73 8.26 18.93
N MET A 207 -3.51 7.40 17.95
CA MET A 207 -4.33 7.23 16.76
C MET A 207 -4.46 5.74 16.43
N PRO A 208 -5.39 5.36 15.53
CA PRO A 208 -5.55 3.96 15.10
C PRO A 208 -4.25 3.34 14.58
N MET A 209 -3.91 2.13 15.07
CA MET A 209 -2.73 1.36 14.64
C MET A 209 -3.09 0.41 13.51
N ILE A 210 -2.28 0.40 12.46
CA ILE A 210 -2.35 -0.53 11.33
C ILE A 210 -1.16 -1.50 11.42
N LEU A 211 -1.40 -2.81 11.42
CA LEU A 211 -0.34 -3.81 11.37
C LEU A 211 -0.19 -4.35 9.94
N LYS A 212 0.97 -4.07 9.31
CA LYS A 212 1.26 -4.47 7.92
C LYS A 212 2.16 -5.70 7.87
N GLY A 213 1.89 -6.62 6.92
CA GLY A 213 2.66 -7.83 6.70
C GLY A 213 1.94 -9.10 7.19
N ILE A 214 0.63 -9.09 7.13
CA ILE A 214 -0.23 -10.21 7.54
C ILE A 214 -0.54 -11.09 6.32
N MET A 215 -0.26 -12.39 6.41
CA MET A 215 -0.44 -13.35 5.30
C MET A 215 -1.19 -14.63 5.70
N THR A 216 -1.72 -14.70 6.91
CA THR A 216 -2.45 -15.87 7.41
C THR A 216 -3.59 -15.45 8.33
N VAL A 217 -4.65 -16.26 8.40
CA VAL A 217 -5.76 -16.10 9.36
C VAL A 217 -5.22 -16.00 10.79
N ARG A 218 -4.33 -16.92 11.18
CA ARG A 218 -3.71 -16.90 12.52
C ARG A 218 -2.94 -15.60 12.80
N GLY A 219 -2.28 -15.02 11.79
CA GLY A 219 -1.59 -13.73 11.91
C GLY A 219 -2.59 -12.58 12.09
N ALA A 220 -3.71 -12.62 11.36
CA ALA A 220 -4.78 -11.64 11.46
C ALA A 220 -5.47 -11.69 12.84
N GLU A 221 -5.77 -12.88 13.36
CA GLU A 221 -6.30 -13.06 14.71
C GLU A 221 -5.39 -12.49 15.80
N LYS A 222 -4.07 -12.72 15.69
CA LYS A 222 -3.08 -12.12 16.60
C LYS A 222 -3.04 -10.60 16.49
N ALA A 223 -3.21 -10.03 15.29
CA ALA A 223 -3.28 -8.59 15.11
C ALA A 223 -4.53 -7.99 15.76
N VAL A 224 -5.68 -8.64 15.62
CA VAL A 224 -6.92 -8.29 16.33
C VAL A 224 -6.73 -8.38 17.85
N GLU A 225 -6.14 -9.48 18.33
CA GLU A 225 -5.82 -9.67 19.75
C GLU A 225 -4.90 -8.55 20.28
N ALA A 226 -3.95 -8.07 19.47
CA ALA A 226 -3.07 -6.96 19.83
C ALA A 226 -3.77 -5.59 19.85
N GLY A 227 -5.01 -5.47 19.39
CA GLY A 227 -5.74 -4.21 19.35
C GLY A 227 -5.54 -3.39 18.08
N ALA A 228 -5.07 -4.02 16.97
CA ALA A 228 -4.95 -3.32 15.70
C ALA A 228 -6.33 -2.83 15.20
N ALA A 229 -6.41 -1.57 14.77
CA ALA A 229 -7.60 -1.01 14.14
C ALA A 229 -7.74 -1.43 12.67
N ALA A 230 -6.61 -1.74 12.02
CA ALA A 230 -6.56 -2.26 10.67
C ALA A 230 -5.35 -3.20 10.47
N ILE A 231 -5.47 -4.09 9.49
CA ILE A 231 -4.36 -4.92 9.01
C ILE A 231 -4.09 -4.65 7.53
N VAL A 232 -2.85 -4.88 7.09
CA VAL A 232 -2.54 -4.94 5.66
C VAL A 232 -2.13 -6.36 5.29
N VAL A 233 -2.94 -7.00 4.46
CA VAL A 233 -2.58 -8.28 3.82
C VAL A 233 -1.48 -7.99 2.82
N SER A 234 -0.26 -8.43 3.15
CA SER A 234 0.95 -8.03 2.44
C SER A 234 2.07 -9.05 2.60
N ASN A 235 2.70 -9.45 1.49
CA ASN A 235 3.95 -10.18 1.44
C ASN A 235 5.14 -9.28 1.07
N HIS A 236 4.98 -7.95 1.23
CA HIS A 236 5.98 -6.93 0.88
C HIS A 236 6.45 -7.00 -0.58
N GLY A 237 5.58 -7.46 -1.49
CA GLY A 237 5.92 -7.66 -2.89
C GLY A 237 6.99 -8.74 -3.12
N GLY A 238 7.08 -9.75 -2.23
CA GLY A 238 8.08 -10.81 -2.28
C GLY A 238 9.47 -10.41 -1.76
N ARG A 239 9.58 -9.27 -1.07
CA ARG A 239 10.88 -8.71 -0.62
C ARG A 239 11.36 -9.27 0.73
N VAL A 240 10.51 -9.92 1.49
CA VAL A 240 10.79 -10.41 2.86
C VAL A 240 10.95 -11.93 2.92
N LEU A 241 10.06 -12.69 2.30
CA LEU A 241 10.06 -14.15 2.29
C LEU A 241 9.82 -14.67 0.87
N PRO A 242 10.84 -15.28 0.22
CA PRO A 242 10.65 -15.97 -1.05
C PRO A 242 9.67 -17.15 -0.89
N GLY A 243 8.81 -17.37 -1.89
CA GLY A 243 7.87 -18.47 -1.88
C GLY A 243 6.63 -18.26 -0.99
N SER A 244 6.41 -17.07 -0.45
CA SER A 244 5.13 -16.74 0.19
C SER A 244 4.00 -16.70 -0.85
N ALA A 245 2.77 -17.04 -0.43
CA ALA A 245 1.58 -16.94 -1.26
C ALA A 245 1.37 -15.52 -1.79
N ALA A 246 0.65 -15.37 -2.90
CA ALA A 246 0.21 -14.07 -3.37
C ALA A 246 -0.91 -13.51 -2.46
N THR A 247 -0.98 -12.19 -2.34
CA THR A 247 -1.93 -11.54 -1.43
C THR A 247 -3.38 -11.75 -1.84
N ALA A 248 -3.67 -11.82 -3.15
CA ALA A 248 -5.01 -12.14 -3.64
C ALA A 248 -5.48 -13.56 -3.29
N ASP A 249 -4.54 -14.50 -3.04
CA ASP A 249 -4.86 -15.90 -2.72
C ASP A 249 -5.29 -16.06 -1.27
N VAL A 250 -4.74 -15.26 -0.35
CA VAL A 250 -5.01 -15.37 1.09
C VAL A 250 -6.03 -14.33 1.60
N LEU A 251 -6.29 -13.28 0.80
CA LEU A 251 -7.21 -12.21 1.20
C LEU A 251 -8.61 -12.71 1.55
N PRO A 252 -9.27 -13.60 0.75
CA PRO A 252 -10.63 -14.03 1.05
C PRO A 252 -10.74 -14.76 2.41
N GLU A 253 -9.84 -15.69 2.70
CA GLU A 253 -9.86 -16.43 3.97
C GLU A 253 -9.60 -15.56 5.19
N ILE A 254 -8.73 -14.54 5.04
CA ILE A 254 -8.46 -13.57 6.11
C ILE A 254 -9.68 -12.67 6.30
N ALA A 255 -10.30 -12.20 5.22
CA ALA A 255 -11.50 -11.37 5.28
C ALA A 255 -12.68 -12.11 5.94
N ASP A 256 -12.87 -13.37 5.59
CA ASP A 256 -13.92 -14.22 6.18
C ASP A 256 -13.70 -14.45 7.69
N ALA A 257 -12.44 -14.49 8.13
CA ALA A 257 -12.10 -14.76 9.53
C ALA A 257 -12.16 -13.52 10.44
N VAL A 258 -11.79 -12.33 9.95
CA VAL A 258 -11.59 -11.15 10.83
C VAL A 258 -12.22 -9.86 10.30
N GLY A 259 -12.86 -9.85 9.13
CA GLY A 259 -13.36 -8.63 8.47
C GLY A 259 -14.46 -7.88 9.23
N ASP A 260 -15.13 -8.54 10.15
CA ASP A 260 -16.11 -7.95 11.05
C ASP A 260 -15.49 -7.28 12.30
N ARG A 261 -14.20 -7.52 12.56
CA ARG A 261 -13.49 -7.10 13.78
C ARG A 261 -12.39 -6.07 13.53
N VAL A 262 -11.88 -5.98 12.29
CA VAL A 262 -10.75 -5.11 11.95
C VAL A 262 -10.86 -4.68 10.49
N LYS A 263 -10.41 -3.46 10.17
CA LYS A 263 -10.34 -3.02 8.77
C LYS A 263 -9.23 -3.75 8.04
N ILE A 264 -9.50 -4.16 6.78
CA ILE A 264 -8.58 -4.93 5.97
C ILE A 264 -8.11 -4.12 4.76
N LEU A 265 -6.83 -3.84 4.71
CA LEU A 265 -6.16 -3.32 3.55
C LEU A 265 -5.38 -4.43 2.85
N VAL A 266 -5.11 -4.28 1.57
CA VAL A 266 -4.26 -5.23 0.84
C VAL A 266 -3.28 -4.50 -0.07
N ASP A 267 -2.07 -5.04 -0.21
CA ASP A 267 -1.10 -4.59 -1.20
C ASP A 267 -0.57 -5.73 -2.09
N GLY A 268 0.30 -5.38 -3.03
CA GLY A 268 0.94 -6.37 -3.91
C GLY A 268 0.14 -6.66 -5.19
N GLY A 269 0.73 -6.33 -6.33
CA GLY A 269 0.18 -6.67 -7.64
C GLY A 269 -0.89 -5.74 -8.21
N ILE A 270 -1.45 -4.82 -7.44
CA ILE A 270 -2.50 -3.88 -7.84
C ILE A 270 -1.92 -2.81 -8.76
N ARG A 271 -2.59 -2.55 -9.91
CA ARG A 271 -2.11 -1.62 -10.95
C ARG A 271 -3.21 -0.73 -11.54
N SER A 272 -4.47 -1.12 -11.43
CA SER A 272 -5.61 -0.51 -12.09
C SER A 272 -6.81 -0.37 -11.15
N GLY A 273 -7.79 0.46 -11.54
CA GLY A 273 -9.08 0.52 -10.85
C GLY A 273 -9.82 -0.82 -10.86
N THR A 274 -9.64 -1.61 -11.92
CA THR A 274 -10.18 -2.97 -11.99
C THR A 274 -9.55 -3.91 -10.94
N ASP A 275 -8.26 -3.75 -10.62
CA ASP A 275 -7.63 -4.52 -9.53
C ASP A 275 -8.13 -4.06 -8.17
N ILE A 276 -8.42 -2.75 -8.00
CA ILE A 276 -9.05 -2.21 -6.78
C ILE A 276 -10.43 -2.86 -6.60
N PHE A 277 -11.25 -2.89 -7.65
CA PHE A 277 -12.57 -3.54 -7.60
C PHE A 277 -12.46 -5.00 -7.15
N ARG A 278 -11.52 -5.78 -7.72
CA ARG A 278 -11.27 -7.16 -7.30
C ARG A 278 -10.91 -7.27 -5.83
N ALA A 279 -10.03 -6.39 -5.35
CA ALA A 279 -9.60 -6.40 -3.95
C ALA A 279 -10.76 -6.13 -2.99
N LEU A 280 -11.63 -5.16 -3.31
CA LEU A 280 -12.82 -4.86 -2.53
C LEU A 280 -13.82 -6.02 -2.56
N ALA A 281 -14.07 -6.60 -3.74
CA ALA A 281 -14.95 -7.77 -3.87
C ALA A 281 -14.45 -8.99 -3.09
N LEU A 282 -13.14 -9.14 -2.89
CA LEU A 282 -12.52 -10.20 -2.11
C LEU A 282 -12.42 -9.88 -0.60
N GLY A 283 -12.95 -8.74 -0.17
CA GLY A 283 -13.11 -8.41 1.25
C GLY A 283 -12.09 -7.41 1.80
N ALA A 284 -11.35 -6.68 0.96
CA ALA A 284 -10.58 -5.55 1.42
C ALA A 284 -11.46 -4.29 1.56
N ASP A 285 -11.17 -3.44 2.56
CA ASP A 285 -11.76 -2.09 2.67
C ASP A 285 -11.01 -1.09 1.79
N ALA A 286 -9.70 -1.25 1.63
CA ALA A 286 -8.85 -0.37 0.82
C ALA A 286 -7.62 -1.09 0.27
N VAL A 287 -6.91 -0.45 -0.64
CA VAL A 287 -5.67 -0.98 -1.21
C VAL A 287 -4.47 -0.06 -0.97
N MET A 288 -3.28 -0.66 -0.91
CA MET A 288 -2.03 0.10 -0.94
C MET A 288 -1.26 -0.20 -2.24
N ILE A 289 -0.76 0.85 -2.90
CA ILE A 289 -0.07 0.74 -4.18
C ILE A 289 1.30 1.43 -4.08
N CYS A 290 2.38 0.70 -4.43
CA CYS A 290 3.76 1.20 -4.32
C CYS A 290 4.35 1.59 -5.69
N ARG A 291 4.76 0.61 -6.49
CA ARG A 291 5.55 0.82 -7.72
C ARG A 291 4.94 1.78 -8.74
N PRO A 292 3.65 1.74 -9.05
CA PRO A 292 3.03 2.70 -9.95
C PRO A 292 3.11 4.15 -9.46
N PHE A 293 2.97 4.40 -8.16
CA PHE A 293 3.17 5.74 -7.58
C PHE A 293 4.60 6.24 -7.77
N LEU A 294 5.59 5.36 -7.55
CA LEU A 294 6.98 5.69 -7.79
C LEU A 294 7.27 5.99 -9.27
N ILE A 295 6.74 5.17 -10.18
CA ILE A 295 6.85 5.41 -11.63
C ILE A 295 6.25 6.78 -11.98
N SER A 296 5.10 7.09 -11.43
CA SER A 296 4.39 8.36 -11.65
C SER A 296 5.18 9.56 -11.11
N TYR A 297 5.82 9.42 -9.95
CA TYR A 297 6.74 10.42 -9.41
C TYR A 297 7.92 10.69 -10.36
N TYR A 298 8.59 9.64 -10.82
CA TYR A 298 9.69 9.80 -11.79
C TYR A 298 9.23 10.40 -13.13
N GLY A 299 7.99 10.14 -13.52
CA GLY A 299 7.40 10.65 -14.76
C GLY A 299 6.93 12.09 -14.71
N GLY A 300 6.60 12.63 -13.53
CA GLY A 300 6.04 13.98 -13.47
C GLY A 300 5.89 14.57 -12.07
N GLY A 301 6.59 14.03 -11.04
CA GLY A 301 6.47 14.54 -9.67
C GLY A 301 5.01 14.43 -9.18
N THR A 302 4.54 15.48 -8.51
CA THR A 302 3.16 15.57 -8.00
C THR A 302 2.13 15.43 -9.12
N GLU A 303 2.30 16.10 -10.26
CA GLU A 303 1.36 16.04 -11.38
C GLU A 303 1.27 14.62 -11.97
N GLY A 304 2.40 13.92 -12.10
CA GLY A 304 2.42 12.52 -12.55
C GLY A 304 1.65 11.59 -11.61
N ILE A 305 1.77 11.81 -10.29
CA ILE A 305 1.02 11.05 -9.28
C ILE A 305 -0.48 11.36 -9.37
N VAL A 306 -0.86 12.63 -9.48
CA VAL A 306 -2.27 13.04 -9.67
C VAL A 306 -2.86 12.38 -10.92
N THR A 307 -2.12 12.39 -12.05
CA THR A 307 -2.53 11.73 -13.29
C THR A 307 -2.82 10.24 -13.09
N TYR A 308 -1.99 9.55 -12.30
CA TYR A 308 -2.21 8.13 -12.00
C TYR A 308 -3.43 7.91 -11.09
N VAL A 309 -3.64 8.75 -10.09
CA VAL A 309 -4.82 8.65 -9.21
C VAL A 309 -6.11 8.85 -10.00
N GLU A 310 -6.16 9.83 -10.90
CA GLU A 310 -7.35 10.07 -11.73
C GLU A 310 -7.59 8.92 -12.72
N LYS A 311 -6.53 8.29 -13.24
CA LYS A 311 -6.66 7.05 -14.01
C LYS A 311 -7.29 5.93 -13.17
N LEU A 312 -6.83 5.72 -11.93
CA LEU A 312 -7.40 4.72 -11.02
C LEU A 312 -8.87 5.01 -10.71
N ARG A 313 -9.21 6.28 -10.50
CA ARG A 313 -10.58 6.73 -10.26
C ARG A 313 -11.49 6.38 -11.44
N ALA A 314 -11.10 6.77 -12.64
CA ALA A 314 -11.87 6.51 -13.84
C ALA A 314 -12.10 5.00 -14.06
N GLU A 315 -11.05 4.18 -13.91
CA GLU A 315 -11.15 2.74 -14.09
C GLU A 315 -11.98 2.04 -12.99
N LEU A 316 -11.91 2.49 -11.74
CA LEU A 316 -12.74 1.95 -10.66
C LEU A 316 -14.21 2.32 -10.88
N THR A 317 -14.48 3.59 -11.22
CA THR A 317 -15.83 4.07 -11.52
C THR A 317 -16.46 3.27 -12.66
N ASP A 318 -15.71 3.03 -13.74
CA ASP A 318 -16.19 2.23 -14.89
C ASP A 318 -16.47 0.78 -14.48
N ALA A 319 -15.55 0.14 -13.74
CA ALA A 319 -15.73 -1.21 -13.25
C ALA A 319 -16.98 -1.33 -12.34
N MET A 320 -17.16 -0.40 -11.41
CA MET A 320 -18.33 -0.34 -10.53
C MET A 320 -19.61 -0.17 -11.34
N TYR A 321 -19.62 0.77 -12.28
CA TYR A 321 -20.78 1.04 -13.14
C TYR A 321 -21.18 -0.21 -13.93
N MET A 322 -20.21 -0.90 -14.55
CA MET A 322 -20.43 -2.08 -15.38
C MET A 322 -20.76 -3.36 -14.60
N CYS A 323 -20.46 -3.38 -13.30
CA CYS A 323 -20.83 -4.49 -12.41
C CYS A 323 -22.08 -4.19 -11.54
N GLY A 324 -22.74 -3.05 -11.76
CA GLY A 324 -23.98 -2.70 -11.06
C GLY A 324 -23.79 -2.07 -9.67
N ALA A 325 -22.56 -1.82 -9.22
CA ALA A 325 -22.27 -1.14 -7.95
C ALA A 325 -22.38 0.40 -8.11
N ARG A 326 -22.94 1.09 -7.14
CA ARG A 326 -23.07 2.56 -7.13
C ARG A 326 -22.30 3.20 -5.97
N CYS A 327 -21.97 2.44 -4.94
CA CYS A 327 -21.03 2.81 -3.89
C CYS A 327 -20.13 1.62 -3.55
N LEU A 328 -19.06 1.84 -2.76
CA LEU A 328 -18.13 0.76 -2.40
C LEU A 328 -18.83 -0.35 -1.61
N GLY A 329 -19.86 -0.01 -0.83
CA GLY A 329 -20.65 -0.97 -0.06
C GLY A 329 -21.49 -1.94 -0.90
N ASP A 330 -21.74 -1.61 -2.19
CA ASP A 330 -22.47 -2.51 -3.11
C ASP A 330 -21.54 -3.60 -3.68
N ILE A 331 -20.22 -3.46 -3.55
CA ILE A 331 -19.26 -4.41 -4.12
C ILE A 331 -19.24 -5.67 -3.27
N THR A 332 -19.64 -6.80 -3.87
CA THR A 332 -19.74 -8.10 -3.20
C THR A 332 -18.93 -9.18 -3.93
N ARG A 333 -18.67 -10.29 -3.25
CA ARG A 333 -17.83 -11.38 -3.79
C ARG A 333 -18.40 -12.04 -5.05
N ASP A 334 -19.71 -12.05 -5.23
CA ASP A 334 -20.38 -12.59 -6.42
C ASP A 334 -20.20 -11.72 -7.67
N MET A 335 -19.73 -10.48 -7.50
CA MET A 335 -19.34 -9.60 -8.63
C MET A 335 -18.00 -9.98 -9.26
N VAL A 336 -17.30 -10.97 -8.70
CA VAL A 336 -16.07 -11.54 -9.29
C VAL A 336 -16.14 -13.05 -9.37
N ARG A 337 -15.36 -13.61 -10.29
CA ARG A 337 -15.26 -15.06 -10.50
C ARG A 337 -13.82 -15.48 -10.70
N GLU A 338 -13.37 -16.51 -9.98
CA GLU A 338 -12.07 -17.10 -10.25
C GLU A 338 -12.09 -17.95 -11.53
N LEU A 339 -11.12 -17.71 -12.40
CA LEU A 339 -10.84 -18.57 -13.56
C LEU A 339 -10.10 -19.82 -13.07
N ARG A 340 -10.63 -20.97 -13.35
CA ARG A 340 -10.02 -22.30 -13.07
C ARG A 340 -8.99 -22.65 -14.12
#